data_3f6cff9667e23fc1ade52a58a38300f9
#
_entry.id   3f6cff9667e23fc1ade52a58a38300f9
#
_cell.length_a   1.000
_cell.length_b   1.000
_cell.length_c   1.000
_cell.angle_alpha   90.00
_cell.angle_beta   90.00
_cell.angle_gamma   90.00
#
_symmetry.space_group_name_H-M   'P 1'
#
loop_
_entity.id
_entity.type
_entity.pdbx_description
1 polymer ?
#
loop_
_entity_poly.entity_id
_entity_poly.type
_entity_poly.pdbx_seq_one_letter_code
_entity_poly.pdbx_strand_id
1 'polypeptide(L)' 'MAERLTPRKQQALEMRSRIQNVALDLFDREGFENVSVEKIAQKAGCSVGNIYHYFKSKDELAIQVTSHVD' A
#
# COMPACT_ATOMS: atom_id res chain seq x y z
N MET A 1 9.64 -26.45 4.12
CA MET A 1 9.43 -25.91 3.94
C MET A 1 8.73 -25.22 3.81
N ALA A 2 8.74 -24.90 3.68
CA ALA A 2 8.17 -23.93 3.84
C ALA A 2 6.98 -23.81 3.24
N GLU A 3 6.28 -23.06 3.64
CA GLU A 3 5.14 -22.94 3.10
C GLU A 3 5.19 -22.24 1.93
N ARG A 4 4.52 -22.50 0.98
CA ARG A 4 4.43 -21.76 -0.08
C ARG A 4 3.24 -21.00 -0.16
N LEU A 5 3.25 -19.71 -0.41
CA LEU A 5 2.09 -18.89 -0.62
C LEU A 5 1.50 -19.24 -1.96
N THR A 6 0.20 -19.21 -2.07
CA THR A 6 -0.43 -19.41 -3.35
C THR A 6 -0.13 -18.20 -4.21
N PRO A 7 -0.14 -18.32 -5.51
CA PRO A 7 0.12 -17.17 -6.38
C PRO A 7 -0.83 -16.01 -6.12
N ARG A 8 -2.09 -16.31 -5.87
CA ARG A 8 -3.06 -15.28 -5.59
C ARG A 8 -2.72 -14.52 -4.33
N LYS A 9 -2.36 -15.24 -3.28
CA LYS A 9 -2.03 -14.61 -2.04
C LYS A 9 -0.75 -13.79 -2.16
N GLN A 10 0.19 -14.29 -2.92
CA GLN A 10 1.43 -13.59 -3.13
C GLN A 10 1.20 -12.29 -3.88
N GLN A 11 0.33 -12.30 -4.88
CA GLN A 11 0.02 -11.11 -5.64
C GLN A 11 -0.65 -10.06 -4.75
N ALA A 12 -1.51 -10.49 -3.86
CA ALA A 12 -2.18 -9.55 -2.96
C ALA A 12 -1.17 -8.87 -2.05
N LEU A 13 -0.24 -9.63 -1.51
CA LEU A 13 0.76 -9.07 -0.64
C LEU A 13 1.68 -8.10 -1.38
N GLU A 14 2.01 -8.43 -2.61
CA GLU A 14 2.87 -7.56 -3.41
C GLU A 14 2.16 -6.27 -3.75
N MET A 15 0.89 -6.34 -4.08
CA MET A 15 0.15 -5.14 -4.41
C MET A 15 -0.01 -4.25 -3.19
N ARG A 16 -0.28 -4.85 -2.03
CA ARG A 16 -0.40 -4.08 -0.82
C ARG A 16 0.89 -3.35 -0.51
N SER A 17 2.02 -4.04 -0.63
CA SER A 17 3.30 -3.42 -0.38
C SER A 17 3.60 -2.32 -1.38
N ARG A 18 3.27 -2.55 -2.64
CA ARG A 18 3.51 -1.55 -3.66
C ARG A 18 2.71 -0.29 -3.37
N ILE A 19 1.44 -0.44 -3.04
CA ILE A 19 0.60 0.70 -2.74
C ILE A 19 1.18 1.48 -1.57
N GLN A 20 1.56 0.78 -0.52
CA GLN A 20 2.09 1.45 0.65
C GLN A 20 3.40 2.14 0.37
N ASN A 21 4.29 1.51 -0.37
CA ASN A 21 5.57 2.12 -0.70
C ASN A 21 5.38 3.38 -1.55
N VAL A 22 4.47 3.32 -2.50
CA VAL A 22 4.18 4.47 -3.34
C VAL A 22 3.59 5.58 -2.48
N ALA A 23 2.68 5.23 -1.59
CA ALA A 23 2.05 6.24 -0.74
C ALA A 23 3.07 6.91 0.16
N LEU A 24 3.92 6.12 0.80
CA LEU A 24 4.92 6.69 1.69
C LEU A 24 5.90 7.59 0.95
N ASP A 25 6.28 7.19 -0.24
CA ASP A 25 7.18 7.99 -1.05
C ASP A 25 6.53 9.32 -1.41
N LEU A 26 5.29 9.30 -1.81
CA LEU A 26 4.58 10.53 -2.15
C LEU A 26 4.38 11.42 -0.93
N PHE A 27 4.04 10.82 0.19
CA PHE A 27 3.88 11.59 1.42
C PHE A 27 5.17 12.29 1.80
N ASP A 28 6.28 11.60 1.60
CA ASP A 28 7.57 12.17 1.94
C ASP A 28 7.95 13.30 0.99
N ARG A 29 7.61 13.17 -0.28
CA ARG A 29 7.96 14.17 -1.26
C ARG A 29 7.04 15.37 -1.26
N GLU A 30 5.75 15.13 -1.14
CA GLU A 30 4.78 16.19 -1.33
C GLU A 30 4.01 16.54 -0.07
N GLY A 31 4.11 15.73 0.95
CA GLY A 31 3.36 15.98 2.17
C GLY A 31 2.07 15.22 2.19
N PHE A 32 1.72 14.71 3.36
CA PHE A 32 0.54 13.86 3.52
C PHE A 32 -0.71 14.54 3.01
N GLU A 33 -0.85 15.82 3.31
CA GLU A 33 -2.08 16.52 2.97
C GLU A 33 -2.18 16.84 1.49
N ASN A 34 -1.07 16.82 0.79
CA ASN A 34 -1.07 17.15 -0.62
C ASN A 34 -1.21 15.96 -1.53
N VAL A 35 -1.27 14.76 -0.96
CA VAL A 35 -1.35 13.54 -1.74
C VAL A 35 -2.73 12.94 -1.60
N SER A 36 -3.37 12.63 -2.71
CA SER A 36 -4.69 12.01 -2.67
C SER A 36 -4.56 10.52 -2.92
N VAL A 37 -5.59 9.79 -2.53
CA VAL A 37 -5.62 8.35 -2.79
C VAL A 37 -5.62 8.10 -4.29
N GLU A 38 -6.25 8.99 -5.05
CA GLU A 38 -6.26 8.85 -6.50
C GLU A 38 -4.87 8.95 -7.08
N LYS A 39 -4.08 9.87 -6.55
CA LYS A 39 -2.72 10.01 -7.02
C LYS A 39 -1.91 8.77 -6.71
N ILE A 40 -2.12 8.22 -5.53
CA ILE A 40 -1.43 7.00 -5.13
C ILE A 40 -1.81 5.87 -6.08
N ALA A 41 -3.09 5.76 -6.40
CA ALA A 41 -3.56 4.72 -7.31
C ALA A 41 -2.90 4.83 -8.67
N GLN A 42 -2.80 6.05 -9.18
CA GLN A 42 -2.16 6.25 -10.47
C GLN A 42 -0.71 5.83 -10.45
N LYS A 43 0.01 6.21 -9.42
CA LYS A 43 1.42 5.87 -9.33
C LYS A 43 1.63 4.39 -9.09
N ALA A 44 0.74 3.76 -8.35
CA ALA A 44 0.86 2.35 -8.07
C ALA A 44 0.36 1.48 -9.22
N GLY A 45 -0.35 2.08 -10.17
CA GLY A 45 -0.87 1.32 -11.30
C GLY A 45 -2.10 0.52 -10.95
N CYS A 46 -2.94 1.04 -10.07
CA CYS A 46 -4.15 0.34 -9.68
C CYS A 46 -5.29 1.35 -9.53
N SER A 47 -6.45 0.87 -9.12
CA SER A 47 -7.61 1.72 -8.95
C SER A 47 -7.73 2.18 -7.51
N VAL A 48 -8.51 3.23 -7.30
CA VAL A 48 -8.79 3.70 -5.96
C VAL A 48 -9.50 2.62 -5.16
N GLY A 49 -10.43 1.92 -5.80
CA GLY A 49 -11.12 0.84 -5.12
C GLY A 49 -10.16 -0.24 -4.63
N ASN A 50 -9.12 -0.48 -5.41
CA ASN A 50 -8.13 -1.45 -5.02
C ASN A 50 -7.40 -1.01 -3.76
N ILE A 51 -7.09 0.27 -3.66
CA ILE A 51 -6.43 0.79 -2.47
C ILE A 51 -7.31 0.60 -1.26
N TYR A 52 -8.60 0.94 -1.37
CA TYR A 52 -9.49 0.80 -0.24
C TYR A 52 -9.79 -0.65 0.10
N HIS A 53 -9.48 -1.56 -0.80
CA HIS A 53 -9.59 -2.97 -0.49
C HIS A 53 -8.51 -3.38 0.52
N TYR A 54 -7.34 -2.78 0.44
CA TYR A 54 -6.23 -3.15 1.32
C TYR A 54 -6.09 -2.21 2.52
N PHE A 55 -6.49 -0.96 2.36
CA PHE A 55 -6.31 0.04 3.42
C PHE A 55 -7.63 0.75 3.64
N LYS A 56 -8.01 0.95 4.86
CA LYS A 56 -9.29 1.54 5.14
C LYS A 56 -9.33 3.04 4.88
N SER A 57 -8.21 3.70 5.03
CA SER A 57 -8.17 5.12 4.83
C SER A 57 -6.78 5.55 4.44
N LYS A 58 -6.67 6.81 4.06
CA LYS A 58 -5.38 7.40 3.73
C LYS A 58 -4.44 7.34 4.93
N ASP A 59 -5.00 7.49 6.12
CA ASP A 59 -4.19 7.44 7.31
C ASP A 59 -3.48 6.10 7.45
N GLU A 60 -4.16 5.04 7.09
CA GLU A 60 -3.53 3.72 7.19
C GLU A 60 -2.36 3.58 6.25
N LEU A 61 -2.43 4.27 5.12
CA LEU A 61 -1.33 4.24 4.18
C LEU A 61 -0.08 4.87 4.77
N ALA A 62 -0.25 5.82 5.65
CA ALA A 62 0.87 6.52 6.24
C ALA A 62 1.49 5.77 7.43
N ILE A 63 0.78 4.78 7.96
CA ILE A 63 1.29 4.05 9.09
C ILE A 63 2.28 3.00 8.61
N GLN A 64 3.52 3.13 9.07
CA GLN A 64 4.50 2.16 8.73
C GLN A 64 4.48 1.10 9.77
N VAL A 65 3.97 -0.03 9.48
CA VAL A 65 3.90 -1.09 10.44
C VAL A 65 5.19 -1.80 10.45
N THR A 66 5.92 -1.67 11.50
CA THR A 66 7.13 -2.36 11.58
C THR A 66 6.92 -3.49 12.44
N SER A 67 6.24 -4.22 12.33
CA SER A 67 6.01 -5.19 13.31
C SER A 67 6.86 -6.29 13.32
N HIS A 68 7.05 -6.54 13.54
CA HIS A 68 7.38 -7.29 13.82
C HIS A 68 7.32 -8.01 14.58
N VAL A 69 7.43 -8.61 14.70
CA VAL A 69 7.35 -9.15 15.36
C VAL A 69 7.66 -9.79 15.83
N ASP A 70 8.02 -10.24 16.04
CA ASP A 70 8.26 -10.88 16.38
C ASP A 70 8.13 -11.37 16.51
#